data_2ca2f6f961fc8789675022d503335210
#
_entry.id   2ca2f6f961fc8789675022d503335210
#
_cell.length_a   1.000
_cell.length_b   1.000
_cell.length_c   1.000
_cell.angle_alpha   90.00
_cell.angle_beta   90.00
_cell.angle_gamma   90.00
#
_symmetry.space_group_name_H-M   'P 1'
#
loop_
_entity.id
_entity.type
_entity.pdbx_description
1 polymer ?
#
loop_
_entity_poly.entity_id
_entity_poly.type
_entity_poly.pdbx_seq_one_letter_code
_entity_poly.pdbx_strand_id
1 'polypeptide(L)'
;MSSKVYYNSACPVCNAGIKDQRQRMEACGIKDIEWVDVHQHPEAVSEVGASLEQVRERLYVKDPDGRLNVGADAFTRLWSQTPGQRWFAKLLRLPIIRQFMQLAYNIFARLLYRWNLAKRHW
;
A
#
# COMPACT_ATOMS: atom_id res chain seq x y z
N MET A 1 11.76 -14.64 -5.75
CA MET A 1 11.19 -14.12 -4.49
C MET A 1 10.21 -13.01 -4.79
N SER A 2 9.10 -12.97 -4.06
CA SER A 2 8.03 -12.01 -4.36
C SER A 2 7.89 -10.98 -3.26
N SER A 3 7.46 -9.76 -3.65
CA SER A 3 6.99 -8.76 -2.71
C SER A 3 5.58 -9.13 -2.24
N LYS A 4 5.22 -8.72 -1.03
CA LYS A 4 3.87 -8.91 -0.48
C LYS A 4 3.23 -7.57 -0.20
N VAL A 5 1.99 -7.39 -0.66
CA VAL A 5 1.21 -6.18 -0.44
C VAL A 5 0.07 -6.50 0.52
N TYR A 6 0.04 -5.80 1.66
CA TYR A 6 -0.99 -5.99 2.68
C TYR A 6 -1.96 -4.83 2.61
N TYR A 7 -3.21 -5.11 2.30
CA TYR A 7 -4.24 -4.10 2.11
C TYR A 7 -5.57 -4.53 2.76
N ASN A 8 -6.47 -3.56 2.93
CA ASN A 8 -7.80 -3.80 3.51
C ASN A 8 -8.88 -3.60 2.44
N SER A 9 -9.48 -4.69 2.00
CA SER A 9 -10.54 -4.66 0.98
C SER A 9 -11.85 -4.04 1.49
N ALA A 10 -12.03 -3.94 2.80
CA ALA A 10 -13.23 -3.32 3.36
C ALA A 10 -13.26 -1.79 3.17
N CYS A 11 -12.11 -1.16 2.94
CA CYS A 11 -12.04 0.25 2.60
C CYS A 11 -12.30 0.42 1.10
N PRO A 12 -13.40 1.08 0.67
CA PRO A 12 -13.73 1.20 -0.75
C PRO A 12 -12.64 1.91 -1.56
N VAL A 13 -12.08 2.98 -1.01
CA VAL A 13 -11.03 3.76 -1.69
C VAL A 13 -9.75 2.96 -1.81
N CYS A 14 -9.33 2.31 -0.73
CA CYS A 14 -8.11 1.48 -0.71
C CYS A 14 -8.25 0.30 -1.68
N ASN A 15 -9.40 -0.36 -1.66
CA ASN A 15 -9.66 -1.51 -2.52
C ASN A 15 -9.64 -1.13 -4.00
N ALA A 16 -10.26 0.02 -4.35
CA ALA A 16 -10.27 0.51 -5.72
C ALA A 16 -8.86 0.83 -6.21
N GLY A 17 -8.05 1.49 -5.36
CA GLY A 17 -6.66 1.82 -5.69
C GLY A 17 -5.79 0.60 -5.90
N ILE A 18 -5.95 -0.41 -5.03
CA ILE A 18 -5.20 -1.67 -5.15
C ILE A 18 -5.61 -2.46 -6.38
N LYS A 19 -6.90 -2.51 -6.70
CA LYS A 19 -7.36 -3.17 -7.93
C LYS A 19 -6.78 -2.53 -9.18
N ASP A 20 -6.77 -1.20 -9.23
CA ASP A 20 -6.18 -0.47 -10.36
C ASP A 20 -4.69 -0.77 -10.49
N GLN A 21 -3.96 -0.68 -9.40
CA GLN A 21 -2.52 -0.94 -9.40
C GLN A 21 -2.20 -2.38 -9.80
N ARG A 22 -2.97 -3.34 -9.28
CA ARG A 22 -2.82 -4.74 -9.61
C ARG A 22 -3.04 -4.99 -11.10
N GLN A 23 -4.08 -4.40 -11.69
CA GLN A 23 -4.37 -4.54 -13.11
C GLN A 23 -3.24 -3.97 -13.97
N ARG A 24 -2.69 -2.80 -13.60
CA ARG A 24 -1.57 -2.18 -14.32
C ARG A 24 -0.33 -3.06 -14.28
N MET A 25 -0.01 -3.63 -13.12
CA MET A 25 1.17 -4.49 -12.96
C MET A 25 1.00 -5.80 -13.71
N GLU A 26 -0.18 -6.42 -13.66
CA GLU A 26 -0.47 -7.64 -14.41
C GLU A 26 -0.40 -7.41 -15.92
N ALA A 27 -0.90 -6.26 -16.40
CA ALA A 27 -0.81 -5.90 -17.81
C ALA A 27 0.63 -5.73 -18.29
N CYS A 28 1.56 -5.36 -17.38
CA CYS A 28 2.98 -5.28 -17.67
C CYS A 28 3.73 -6.61 -17.46
N GLY A 29 3.02 -7.69 -17.18
CA GLY A 29 3.62 -9.01 -16.96
C GLY A 29 4.23 -9.21 -15.58
N ILE A 30 3.95 -8.34 -14.62
CA ILE A 30 4.45 -8.45 -13.25
C ILE A 30 3.52 -9.37 -12.46
N LYS A 31 3.97 -10.58 -12.17
CA LYS A 31 3.16 -11.61 -11.49
C LYS A 31 3.78 -12.10 -10.19
N ASP A 32 4.94 -11.59 -9.81
CA ASP A 32 5.68 -12.02 -8.62
C ASP A 32 5.32 -11.21 -7.37
N ILE A 33 4.09 -10.71 -7.30
CA ILE A 33 3.58 -9.98 -6.15
C ILE A 33 2.43 -10.77 -5.54
N GLU A 34 2.51 -10.98 -4.23
CA GLU A 34 1.44 -11.60 -3.46
C GLU A 34 0.58 -10.52 -2.84
N TRP A 35 -0.71 -10.52 -3.15
CA TRP A 35 -1.68 -9.54 -2.67
C TRP A 35 -2.43 -10.14 -1.49
N VAL A 36 -2.20 -9.61 -0.30
CA VAL A 36 -2.76 -10.14 0.95
C VAL A 36 -3.84 -9.19 1.47
N ASP A 37 -5.08 -9.68 1.48
CA ASP A 37 -6.22 -8.94 2.00
C ASP A 37 -6.37 -9.22 3.49
N VAL A 38 -6.02 -8.25 4.33
CA VAL A 38 -6.08 -8.42 5.80
C VAL A 38 -7.51 -8.42 6.32
N HIS A 39 -8.50 -8.00 5.52
CA HIS A 39 -9.90 -8.10 5.90
C HIS A 39 -10.36 -9.57 5.92
N GLN A 40 -9.91 -10.36 4.93
CA GLN A 40 -10.21 -11.79 4.86
C GLN A 40 -9.23 -12.62 5.68
N HIS A 41 -7.99 -12.15 5.85
CA HIS A 41 -6.92 -12.86 6.55
C HIS A 41 -6.27 -11.95 7.61
N PRO A 42 -7.00 -11.63 8.71
CA PRO A 42 -6.49 -10.71 9.73
C PRO A 42 -5.18 -11.17 10.39
N GLU A 43 -4.95 -12.48 10.45
CA GLU A 43 -3.75 -13.07 11.03
C GLU A 43 -2.47 -12.70 10.27
N ALA A 44 -2.60 -12.32 9.00
CA ALA A 44 -1.45 -11.98 8.16
C ALA A 44 -0.68 -10.74 8.66
N VAL A 45 -1.29 -9.88 9.47
CA VAL A 45 -0.62 -8.70 10.00
C VAL A 45 0.58 -9.02 10.88
N SER A 46 0.63 -10.22 11.44
CA SER A 46 1.79 -10.66 12.24
C SER A 46 3.05 -10.76 11.39
N GLU A 47 2.94 -10.96 10.09
CA GLU A 47 4.07 -11.07 9.18
C GLU A 47 4.83 -9.73 9.03
N VAL A 48 4.17 -8.62 9.30
CA VAL A 48 4.76 -7.28 9.22
C VAL A 48 4.97 -6.65 10.60
N GLY A 49 4.67 -7.37 11.68
CA GLY A 49 4.83 -6.88 13.04
C GLY A 49 3.93 -5.71 13.40
N ALA A 50 2.78 -5.58 12.73
CA ALA A 50 1.84 -4.50 12.94
C ALA A 50 0.50 -5.02 13.47
N SER A 51 -0.32 -4.12 14.02
CA SER A 51 -1.69 -4.45 14.40
C SER A 51 -2.61 -4.39 13.18
N LEU A 52 -3.77 -5.04 13.28
CA LEU A 52 -4.78 -4.99 12.22
C LEU A 52 -5.20 -3.54 11.93
N GLU A 53 -5.35 -2.71 12.97
CA GLU A 53 -5.73 -1.31 12.81
C GLU A 53 -4.65 -0.51 12.06
N GLN A 54 -3.38 -0.80 12.30
CA GLN A 54 -2.28 -0.13 11.58
C GLN A 54 -2.32 -0.44 10.10
N VAL A 55 -2.57 -1.68 9.72
CA VAL A 55 -2.67 -2.09 8.32
C VAL A 55 -3.96 -1.55 7.67
N ARG A 56 -5.04 -1.43 8.45
CA ARG A 56 -6.28 -0.79 7.97
C ARG A 56 -6.09 0.69 7.67
N GLU A 57 -5.20 1.35 8.40
CA GLU A 57 -4.95 2.78 8.22
C GLU A 57 -4.02 3.06 7.04
N ARG A 58 -2.99 2.23 6.80
CA ARG A 58 -1.97 2.47 5.79
C ARG A 58 -1.64 1.20 5.01
N LEU A 59 -1.19 1.40 3.76
CA LEU A 59 -0.69 0.32 2.93
C LEU A 59 0.67 -0.17 3.43
N TYR A 60 0.87 -1.47 3.48
CA TYR A 60 2.13 -2.11 3.84
C TYR A 60 2.62 -2.94 2.66
N VAL A 61 3.89 -2.77 2.29
CA VAL A 61 4.55 -3.59 1.26
C VAL A 61 5.84 -4.16 1.84
N LYS A 62 5.95 -5.48 1.81
CA LYS A 62 7.15 -6.19 2.26
C LYS A 62 7.96 -6.64 1.05
N ASP A 63 9.20 -6.18 0.95
CA ASP A 63 10.11 -6.57 -0.13
C ASP A 63 10.58 -8.02 0.03
N PRO A 64 11.12 -8.64 -1.05
CA PRO A 64 11.65 -10.01 -0.96
C PRO A 64 12.77 -10.16 0.06
N ASP A 65 13.52 -9.08 0.34
CA ASP A 65 14.61 -9.09 1.34
C ASP A 65 14.10 -8.87 2.76
N GLY A 66 12.81 -8.75 2.96
CA GLY A 66 12.19 -8.54 4.27
C GLY A 66 12.03 -7.09 4.68
N ARG A 67 12.46 -6.13 3.86
CA ARG A 67 12.31 -4.70 4.15
C ARG A 67 10.84 -4.31 4.05
N LEU A 68 10.37 -3.53 5.02
CA LEU A 68 8.98 -3.08 5.08
C LEU A 68 8.86 -1.63 4.63
N ASN A 69 7.92 -1.37 3.72
CA ASN A 69 7.57 -0.03 3.25
C ASN A 69 6.14 0.26 3.66
N VAL A 70 5.87 1.45 4.20
CA VAL A 70 4.57 1.82 4.77
C VAL A 70 4.10 3.14 4.19
N GLY A 71 2.82 3.23 3.86
CA GLY A 71 2.19 4.47 3.41
C GLY A 71 2.66 4.89 2.03
N ALA A 72 3.08 6.15 1.88
CA ALA A 72 3.54 6.67 0.60
C ALA A 72 4.77 5.93 0.07
N ASP A 73 5.67 5.48 0.97
CA ASP A 73 6.83 4.68 0.58
C ASP A 73 6.40 3.33 -0.02
N ALA A 74 5.30 2.74 0.47
CA ALA A 74 4.77 1.51 -0.10
C ALA A 74 4.30 1.72 -1.54
N PHE A 75 3.57 2.79 -1.81
CA PHE A 75 3.15 3.13 -3.17
C PHE A 75 4.35 3.42 -4.07
N THR A 76 5.34 4.16 -3.56
CA THR A 76 6.57 4.46 -4.30
C THR A 76 7.27 3.15 -4.71
N ARG A 77 7.32 2.19 -3.81
CA ARG A 77 7.92 0.88 -4.10
C ARG A 77 7.18 0.15 -5.21
N LEU A 78 5.84 0.16 -5.19
CA LEU A 78 5.04 -0.45 -6.25
C LEU A 78 5.24 0.25 -7.59
N TRP A 79 5.25 1.59 -7.58
CA TRP A 79 5.47 2.36 -8.80
C TRP A 79 6.85 2.14 -9.38
N SER A 80 7.87 1.93 -8.54
CA SER A 80 9.23 1.67 -9.02
C SER A 80 9.34 0.34 -9.78
N GLN A 81 8.43 -0.60 -9.52
CA GLN A 81 8.37 -1.89 -10.19
C GLN A 81 7.50 -1.88 -11.44
N THR A 82 6.71 -0.83 -11.66
CA THR A 82 5.76 -0.74 -12.76
C THR A 82 6.34 0.16 -13.86
N PRO A 83 6.62 -0.37 -15.06
CA PRO A 83 7.33 0.39 -16.11
C PRO A 83 6.74 1.77 -16.41
N GLY A 84 5.44 1.91 -16.53
CA GLY A 84 4.81 3.18 -16.85
C GLY A 84 4.77 4.19 -15.69
N GLN A 85 5.18 3.79 -14.49
CA GLN A 85 5.07 4.59 -13.27
C GLN A 85 6.43 4.86 -12.60
N ARG A 86 7.52 4.38 -13.19
CA ARG A 86 8.87 4.54 -12.59
C ARG A 86 9.27 6.00 -12.41
N TRP A 87 8.84 6.88 -13.27
CA TRP A 87 9.18 8.30 -13.16
C TRP A 87 8.51 8.93 -11.92
N PHE A 88 7.31 8.51 -11.56
CA PHE A 88 6.68 8.93 -10.30
C PHE A 88 7.52 8.52 -9.10
N ALA A 89 8.02 7.29 -9.10
CA ALA A 89 8.86 6.79 -8.02
C ALA A 89 10.15 7.60 -7.90
N LYS A 90 10.78 7.93 -9.03
CA LYS A 90 11.99 8.76 -9.03
C LYS A 90 11.72 10.15 -8.46
N LEU A 91 10.60 10.77 -8.84
CA LEU A 91 10.21 12.08 -8.33
C LEU A 91 9.97 12.04 -6.83
N LEU A 92 9.26 11.03 -6.33
CA LEU A 92 8.92 10.89 -4.92
C LEU A 92 10.10 10.51 -4.02
N ARG A 93 11.23 10.10 -4.62
CA ARG A 93 12.45 9.81 -3.86
C ARG A 93 13.29 11.05 -3.56
N LEU A 94 13.00 12.18 -4.19
CA LEU A 94 13.67 13.45 -3.86
C LEU A 94 13.33 13.83 -2.42
N PRO A 95 14.33 14.22 -1.58
CA PRO A 95 14.11 14.37 -0.13
C PRO A 95 12.95 15.29 0.24
N ILE A 96 12.85 16.46 -0.38
CA ILE A 96 11.80 17.44 -0.08
C ILE A 96 10.43 16.91 -0.51
N ILE A 97 10.34 16.38 -1.72
CA ILE A 97 9.09 15.85 -2.27
C ILE A 97 8.63 14.63 -1.46
N ARG A 98 9.57 13.75 -1.10
CA ARG A 98 9.27 12.57 -0.29
C ARG A 98 8.67 12.95 1.05
N GLN A 99 9.26 13.92 1.75
CA GLN A 99 8.76 14.37 3.06
C GLN A 99 7.38 15.00 2.94
N PHE A 100 7.17 15.83 1.93
CA PHE A 100 5.87 16.47 1.69
C PHE A 100 4.80 15.41 1.38
N MET A 101 5.08 14.46 0.49
CA MET A 101 4.13 13.44 0.11
C MET A 101 3.83 12.47 1.25
N GLN A 102 4.83 12.16 2.08
CA GLN A 102 4.62 11.32 3.25
C GLN A 102 3.68 12.00 4.25
N LEU A 103 3.87 13.30 4.48
CA LEU A 103 2.97 14.06 5.34
C LEU A 103 1.56 14.12 4.77
N ALA A 104 1.42 14.42 3.49
CA ALA A 104 0.13 14.47 2.81
C ALA A 104 -0.58 13.12 2.87
N TYR A 105 0.16 12.03 2.62
CA TYR A 105 -0.40 10.68 2.72
C TYR A 105 -0.87 10.37 4.14
N ASN A 106 -0.06 10.71 5.16
CA ASN A 106 -0.42 10.43 6.54
C ASN A 106 -1.71 11.16 6.96
N ILE A 107 -1.88 12.41 6.53
CA ILE A 107 -3.09 13.17 6.78
C ILE A 107 -4.28 12.53 6.07
N PHE A 108 -4.13 12.22 4.79
CA PHE A 108 -5.16 11.58 3.98
C PHE A 108 -5.56 10.22 4.57
N ALA A 109 -4.58 9.39 4.92
CA ALA A 109 -4.82 8.07 5.47
C ALA A 109 -5.59 8.14 6.80
N ARG A 110 -5.25 9.11 7.65
CA ARG A 110 -5.95 9.29 8.92
C ARG A 110 -7.40 9.72 8.72
N LEU A 111 -7.64 10.66 7.81
CA LEU A 111 -8.99 11.13 7.49
C LEU A 111 -9.81 10.00 6.87
N LEU A 112 -9.23 9.26 5.94
CA LEU A 112 -9.89 8.13 5.30
C LEU A 112 -10.22 7.03 6.33
N TYR A 113 -9.29 6.72 7.23
CA TYR A 113 -9.49 5.73 8.27
C TYR A 113 -10.67 6.12 9.18
N ARG A 114 -10.73 7.38 9.61
CA ARG A 114 -11.84 7.90 10.43
C ARG A 114 -13.17 7.82 9.68
N TRP A 115 -13.15 8.15 8.39
CA TRP A 115 -14.34 8.05 7.56
C TRP A 115 -14.83 6.60 7.47
N ASN A 116 -13.92 5.66 7.25
CA ASN A 116 -14.26 4.23 7.21
C ASN A 116 -14.86 3.75 8.54
N LEU A 117 -14.30 4.18 9.67
CA LEU A 117 -14.84 3.84 10.98
C LEU A 117 -16.24 4.41 11.18
N ALA A 118 -16.47 5.67 10.78
CA ALA A 118 -17.77 6.32 10.88
C ALA A 118 -18.83 5.62 10.02
N LYS A 119 -18.43 5.10 8.85
CA LYS A 119 -19.31 4.36 7.95
C LYS A 119 -19.39 2.87 8.27
N ARG A 120 -18.62 2.40 9.24
CA ARG A 120 -18.60 1.00 9.67
C ARG A 120 -18.31 0.04 8.52
N HIS A 121 -17.27 0.32 7.72
CA HIS A 121 -16.88 -0.53 6.60
C HIS A 121 -16.25 -1.86 7.03
N TRP A 122 -15.84 -1.97 8.29
CA TRP A 122 -15.32 -3.24 8.84
C TRP A 122 -15.71 -3.44 10.31
#